data_b9fafb89d7d9a42620f3d4caaa2eceec
#
_entry.id   b9fafb89d7d9a42620f3d4caaa2eceec
#
_cell.length_a   1.000
_cell.length_b   1.000
_cell.length_c   1.000
_cell.angle_alpha   90.00
_cell.angle_beta   90.00
_cell.angle_gamma   90.00
#
_symmetry.space_group_name_H-M   'P 1'
#
loop_
_entity.id
_entity.type
_entity.pdbx_description
1 polymer ?
#
loop_
_entity_poly.entity_id
_entity_poly.type
_entity_poly.pdbx_seq_one_letter_code
_entity_poly.pdbx_strand_id
1 'polypeptide(L)'
;MKTQQGIKNFTQEEATKIAGEDPDYMIRDMFEAIERKDYPSWDVFVQVMDPSEAESYRWNIFDMTKVWPHKDFPLRKIGKMTLNRNVRYMIPMACFGRLTILARKLFYRH
;
A
#
# COMPACT_ATOMS: atom_id res chain seq x y z
N MET A 1 -1.63 6.42 0.51
CA MET A 1 -2.80 5.57 0.19
C MET A 1 -3.75 5.58 1.38
N LYS A 2 -5.06 5.55 1.15
CA LYS A 2 -6.09 5.48 2.21
C LYS A 2 -6.97 4.27 1.97
N THR A 3 -7.17 3.44 3.01
CA THR A 3 -8.03 2.25 2.93
C THR A 3 -9.51 2.65 2.81
N GLN A 4 -10.27 1.84 2.09
CA GLN A 4 -11.73 2.02 1.95
C GLN A 4 -12.53 1.15 2.93
N GLN A 5 -11.93 0.09 3.50
CA GLN A 5 -12.58 -0.80 4.47
C GLN A 5 -12.61 -0.25 5.90
N GLY A 6 -11.97 0.88 6.15
CA GLY A 6 -11.75 1.40 7.49
C GLY A 6 -10.56 0.76 8.18
N ILE A 7 -10.32 1.13 9.42
CA ILE A 7 -9.18 0.67 10.21
C ILE A 7 -9.71 0.01 11.47
N LYS A 8 -9.32 -1.25 11.68
CA LYS A 8 -9.53 -1.99 12.91
C LYS A 8 -8.18 -2.48 13.41
N ASN A 9 -7.78 -2.04 14.59
CA ASN A 9 -6.52 -2.42 15.22
C ASN A 9 -6.76 -3.38 16.36
N PHE A 10 -5.78 -4.24 16.62
CA PHE A 10 -5.73 -5.06 17.83
C PHE A 10 -5.15 -4.25 18.99
N THR A 11 -5.50 -4.63 20.22
CA THR A 11 -4.76 -4.19 21.40
C THR A 11 -3.36 -4.79 21.40
N GLN A 12 -2.45 -4.20 22.20
CA GLN A 12 -1.07 -4.70 22.29
C GLN A 12 -1.01 -6.16 22.76
N GLU A 13 -1.87 -6.54 23.70
CA GLU A 13 -1.96 -7.90 24.24
C GLU A 13 -2.45 -8.90 23.20
N GLU A 14 -3.53 -8.54 22.50
CA GLU A 14 -4.08 -9.35 21.40
C GLU A 14 -3.07 -9.52 20.27
N ALA A 15 -2.39 -8.45 19.89
CA ALA A 15 -1.37 -8.47 18.84
C ALA A 15 -0.21 -9.40 19.21
N THR A 16 0.27 -9.34 20.44
CA THR A 16 1.34 -10.21 20.94
C THR A 16 0.92 -11.68 20.95
N LYS A 17 -0.32 -11.97 21.38
CA LYS A 17 -0.87 -13.32 21.38
C LYS A 17 -0.99 -13.88 19.96
N ILE A 18 -1.58 -13.12 19.05
CA ILE A 18 -1.75 -13.53 17.65
C ILE A 18 -0.40 -13.73 16.96
N ALA A 19 0.57 -12.86 17.19
CA ALA A 19 1.91 -13.00 16.64
C ALA A 19 2.63 -14.28 17.11
N GLY A 20 2.34 -14.76 18.32
CA GLY A 20 2.88 -16.02 18.84
C GLY A 20 2.15 -17.25 18.32
N GLU A 21 0.83 -17.18 18.16
CA GLU A 21 0.00 -18.31 17.72
C GLU A 21 -0.03 -18.46 16.20
N ASP A 22 -0.10 -17.36 15.47
CA ASP A 22 -0.21 -17.32 14.03
C ASP A 22 0.56 -16.12 13.44
N PRO A 23 1.87 -16.26 13.17
CA PRO A 23 2.68 -15.17 12.61
C PRO A 23 2.23 -14.71 11.21
N ASP A 24 1.49 -15.53 10.48
CA ASP A 24 1.00 -15.26 9.13
C ASP A 24 -0.44 -14.72 9.10
N TYR A 25 -1.00 -14.33 10.25
CA TYR A 25 -2.39 -13.91 10.39
C TYR A 25 -2.80 -12.83 9.38
N MET A 26 -2.01 -11.78 9.21
CA MET A 26 -2.36 -10.68 8.30
C MET A 26 -2.35 -11.12 6.83
N ILE A 27 -1.40 -11.95 6.44
CA ILE A 27 -1.30 -12.49 5.08
C ILE A 27 -2.48 -13.41 4.81
N ARG A 28 -2.83 -14.25 5.76
CA ARG A 28 -3.96 -15.18 5.66
C ARG A 28 -5.29 -14.43 5.58
N ASP A 29 -5.51 -13.42 6.44
CA ASP A 29 -6.72 -12.60 6.41
C ASP A 29 -6.92 -11.93 5.05
N MET A 30 -5.85 -11.35 4.49
CA MET A 30 -5.89 -10.74 3.16
C MET A 30 -6.17 -11.77 2.06
N PHE A 31 -5.54 -12.95 2.11
CA PHE A 31 -5.76 -14.02 1.16
C PHE A 31 -7.21 -14.51 1.19
N GLU A 32 -7.74 -14.76 2.38
CA GLU A 32 -9.12 -15.21 2.56
C GLU A 32 -10.14 -14.15 2.18
N ALA A 33 -9.86 -12.86 2.44
CA ALA A 33 -10.72 -11.76 2.02
C ALA A 33 -10.86 -11.72 0.49
N ILE A 34 -9.77 -11.93 -0.25
CA ILE A 34 -9.79 -11.99 -1.71
C ILE A 34 -10.56 -13.23 -2.20
N GLU A 35 -10.40 -14.39 -1.55
CA GLU A 35 -11.15 -15.61 -1.90
C GLU A 35 -12.66 -15.45 -1.63
N ARG A 36 -13.04 -14.78 -0.57
CA ARG A 36 -14.44 -14.43 -0.26
C ARG A 36 -15.03 -13.34 -1.15
N LYS A 37 -14.23 -12.77 -2.07
CA LYS A 37 -14.57 -11.62 -2.93
C LYS A 37 -14.82 -10.32 -2.16
N ASP A 38 -14.35 -10.23 -0.94
CA ASP A 38 -14.27 -9.00 -0.16
C ASP A 38 -12.93 -8.31 -0.46
N TYR A 39 -12.86 -7.68 -1.62
CA TYR A 39 -11.62 -7.17 -2.19
C TYR A 39 -11.08 -5.96 -1.44
N PRO A 40 -9.91 -6.09 -0.79
CA PRO A 40 -9.24 -4.95 -0.16
C PRO A 40 -8.94 -3.86 -1.20
N SER A 41 -9.30 -2.63 -0.87
CA SER A 41 -9.10 -1.50 -1.78
C SER A 41 -8.59 -0.26 -1.05
N TRP A 42 -7.82 0.53 -1.79
CA TRP A 42 -7.22 1.77 -1.30
C TRP A 42 -7.34 2.87 -2.34
N ASP A 43 -7.67 4.06 -1.87
CA ASP A 43 -7.51 5.25 -2.68
C ASP A 43 -6.03 5.63 -2.75
N VAL A 44 -5.54 5.87 -3.96
CA VAL A 44 -4.16 6.25 -4.24
C VAL A 44 -4.07 7.75 -4.46
N PHE A 45 -3.18 8.39 -3.71
CA PHE A 45 -2.93 9.82 -3.78
C PHE A 45 -1.45 10.06 -4.06
N VAL A 46 -1.16 11.16 -4.73
CA VAL A 46 0.20 11.67 -4.93
C VAL A 46 0.32 13.09 -4.42
N GLN A 47 1.53 13.45 -4.04
CA GLN A 47 1.96 14.82 -3.82
C GLN A 47 2.98 15.16 -4.90
N VAL A 48 2.93 16.35 -5.46
CA VAL A 48 3.81 16.78 -6.54
C VAL A 48 4.57 18.00 -6.04
N MET A 49 5.88 17.99 -6.28
CA MET A 49 6.81 19.07 -6.00
C MET A 49 7.62 19.35 -7.25
N ASP A 50 7.81 20.61 -7.59
CA ASP A 50 8.66 20.96 -8.72
C ASP A 50 10.15 20.75 -8.36
N PRO A 51 10.98 20.34 -9.33
CA PRO A 51 12.43 20.13 -9.07
C PRO A 51 13.13 21.36 -8.51
N SER A 52 12.74 22.56 -8.93
CA SER A 52 13.29 23.82 -8.41
C SER A 52 12.95 24.09 -6.95
N GLU A 53 11.77 23.66 -6.50
CA GLU A 53 11.38 23.75 -5.10
C GLU A 53 12.10 22.71 -4.24
N ALA A 54 12.44 21.55 -4.83
CA ALA A 54 13.11 20.47 -4.14
C ALA A 54 14.49 20.84 -3.59
N GLU A 55 15.24 21.65 -4.35
CA GLU A 55 16.58 22.11 -3.96
C GLU A 55 16.56 23.15 -2.85
N SER A 56 15.50 23.96 -2.81
CA SER A 56 15.35 25.08 -1.87
C SER A 56 14.47 24.75 -0.65
N TYR A 57 13.90 23.54 -0.61
CA TYR A 57 13.02 23.18 0.49
C TYR A 57 13.75 23.07 1.83
N ARG A 58 13.05 23.41 2.92
CA ARG A 58 13.61 23.52 4.29
C ARG A 58 14.28 22.26 4.84
N TRP A 59 14.08 21.10 4.24
CA TRP A 59 14.78 19.84 4.52
C TRP A 59 14.94 19.00 3.27
N ASN A 60 15.81 18.00 3.35
CA ASN A 60 16.01 17.06 2.25
C ASN A 60 14.71 16.30 1.97
N ILE A 61 14.18 16.43 0.76
CA ILE A 61 12.93 15.81 0.32
C ILE A 61 13.01 14.27 0.23
N PHE A 62 14.22 13.72 0.14
CA PHE A 62 14.48 12.29 0.12
C PHE A 62 14.73 11.70 1.52
N ASP A 63 14.65 12.51 2.57
CA ASP A 63 14.75 12.04 3.94
C ASP A 63 13.49 11.25 4.32
N MET A 64 13.63 9.92 4.43
CA MET A 64 12.55 9.01 4.74
C MET A 64 11.97 9.20 6.15
N THR A 65 12.64 9.95 7.01
CA THR A 65 12.14 10.31 8.36
C THR A 65 11.18 11.49 8.33
N LYS A 66 11.10 12.20 7.21
CA LYS A 66 10.26 13.39 7.02
C LYS A 66 9.05 13.09 6.16
N VAL A 67 7.94 13.73 6.47
CA VAL A 67 6.71 13.67 5.69
C VAL A 67 6.49 15.01 5.00
N TRP A 68 6.11 14.98 3.74
CA TRP A 68 5.74 16.20 3.02
C TRP A 68 4.42 16.75 3.58
N PRO A 69 4.39 18.00 4.07
CA PRO A 69 3.18 18.58 4.66
C PRO A 69 2.06 18.68 3.62
N HIS A 70 0.86 18.26 3.98
CA HIS A 70 -0.31 18.37 3.08
C HIS A 70 -0.72 19.83 2.84
N LYS A 71 -0.28 20.74 3.70
CA LYS A 71 -0.53 22.17 3.56
C LYS A 71 0.27 22.78 2.41
N ASP A 72 1.53 22.36 2.27
CA ASP A 72 2.42 22.84 1.22
C ASP A 72 2.21 22.05 -0.07
N PHE A 73 2.03 20.74 0.04
CA PHE A 73 1.83 19.82 -1.07
C PHE A 73 0.53 19.01 -0.86
N PRO A 74 -0.60 19.49 -1.38
CA PRO A 74 -1.88 18.84 -1.20
C PRO A 74 -1.94 17.47 -1.86
N LEU A 75 -2.65 16.54 -1.24
CA LEU A 75 -2.90 15.20 -1.79
C LEU A 75 -3.80 15.30 -3.02
N ARG A 76 -3.33 14.80 -4.15
CA ARG A 76 -4.11 14.66 -5.39
C ARG A 76 -4.49 13.20 -5.57
N LYS A 77 -5.79 12.92 -5.62
CA LYS A 77 -6.28 11.56 -5.89
C LYS A 77 -6.05 11.21 -7.35
N ILE A 78 -5.33 10.10 -7.59
CA ILE A 78 -5.03 9.62 -8.94
C ILE A 78 -5.79 8.34 -9.30
N GLY A 79 -6.26 7.58 -8.31
CA GLY A 79 -6.98 6.35 -8.60
C GLY A 79 -7.32 5.51 -7.38
N LYS A 80 -7.77 4.30 -7.67
CA LYS A 80 -8.11 3.26 -6.70
C LYS A 80 -7.31 2.01 -7.01
N MET A 81 -6.70 1.42 -6.00
CA MET A 81 -6.06 0.12 -6.07
C MET A 81 -6.96 -0.92 -5.41
N THR A 82 -7.22 -2.03 -6.09
CA THR A 82 -8.03 -3.13 -5.56
C THR A 82 -7.28 -4.44 -5.77
N LEU A 83 -7.16 -5.23 -4.70
CA LEU A 83 -6.60 -6.58 -4.76
C LEU A 83 -7.75 -7.57 -4.97
N ASN A 84 -7.84 -8.14 -6.17
CA ASN A 84 -8.97 -8.97 -6.59
C ASN A 84 -8.58 -10.38 -7.02
N ARG A 85 -7.30 -10.75 -6.90
CA ARG A 85 -6.81 -12.06 -7.31
C ARG A 85 -5.60 -12.49 -6.49
N ASN A 86 -5.67 -13.68 -5.91
CA ASN A 86 -4.55 -14.33 -5.25
C ASN A 86 -3.59 -14.97 -6.26
N VAL A 87 -2.31 -15.04 -5.89
CA VAL A 87 -1.30 -15.81 -6.64
C VAL A 87 -1.45 -17.27 -6.24
N ARG A 88 -1.78 -18.14 -7.20
CA ARG A 88 -2.00 -19.57 -6.96
C ARG A 88 -0.75 -20.44 -7.05
N TYR A 89 0.32 -19.93 -7.68
CA TYR A 89 1.57 -20.66 -7.85
C TYR A 89 2.75 -19.81 -7.42
N MET A 90 3.41 -20.19 -6.35
CA MET A 90 4.69 -19.65 -5.96
C MET A 90 5.80 -20.38 -6.71
N ILE A 91 6.23 -19.84 -7.84
CA ILE A 91 7.56 -20.11 -8.35
C ILE A 91 8.47 -19.07 -7.68
N PRO A 92 9.45 -19.45 -6.86
CA PRO A 92 10.17 -18.54 -5.95
C PRO A 92 10.84 -17.32 -6.59
N MET A 93 11.10 -17.33 -7.90
CA MET A 93 11.72 -16.20 -8.62
C MET A 93 10.76 -15.38 -9.48
N ALA A 94 9.55 -15.86 -9.74
CA ALA A 94 8.60 -15.18 -10.63
C ALA A 94 7.65 -14.22 -9.89
N CYS A 95 7.56 -14.27 -8.56
CA CYS A 95 6.68 -13.41 -7.78
C CYS A 95 7.07 -11.93 -7.85
N PHE A 96 8.36 -11.59 -7.78
CA PHE A 96 8.82 -10.20 -7.88
C PHE A 96 8.57 -9.60 -9.27
N GLY A 97 8.79 -10.36 -10.34
CA GLY A 97 8.55 -9.91 -11.71
C GLY A 97 7.07 -9.70 -12.04
N ARG A 98 6.17 -10.53 -11.50
CA ARG A 98 4.72 -10.40 -11.75
C ARG A 98 4.03 -9.30 -10.94
N LEU A 99 4.48 -9.02 -9.72
CA LEU A 99 3.99 -7.87 -8.95
C LEU A 99 4.33 -6.55 -9.67
N THR A 100 5.53 -6.46 -10.24
CA THR A 100 5.97 -5.31 -11.03
C THR A 100 5.19 -5.18 -12.35
N ILE A 101 4.83 -6.29 -13.01
CA ILE A 101 4.07 -6.29 -14.27
C ILE A 101 2.59 -5.96 -14.02
N LEU A 102 2.00 -6.42 -12.91
CA LEU A 102 0.62 -6.06 -12.55
C LEU A 102 0.49 -4.60 -12.12
N ALA A 103 1.46 -4.07 -11.38
CA ALA A 103 1.55 -2.65 -11.08
C ALA A 103 1.71 -1.83 -12.37
N ARG A 104 2.55 -2.27 -13.31
CA ARG A 104 2.72 -1.61 -14.62
C ARG A 104 1.46 -1.64 -15.47
N LYS A 105 0.68 -2.73 -15.47
CA LYS A 105 -0.58 -2.84 -16.22
C LYS A 105 -1.72 -2.00 -15.63
N LEU A 106 -1.71 -1.75 -14.31
CA LEU A 106 -2.65 -0.84 -13.62
C LEU A 106 -2.32 0.64 -13.87
N PHE A 107 -1.05 0.98 -14.09
CA PHE A 107 -0.62 2.36 -14.37
C PHE A 107 -0.77 2.78 -15.86
N TYR A 108 -0.86 1.83 -16.80
CA TYR A 108 -0.88 2.10 -18.24
C TYR A 108 -2.24 1.90 -18.93
N ARG A 109 -3.32 1.75 -18.18
CA ARG A 109 -4.65 1.68 -18.76
C ARG A 109 -5.39 3.02 -18.61
N HIS A 110 -4.94 3.94 -19.40
CA HIS A 110 -5.73 5.06 -19.94
C HIS A 110 -5.62 5.03 -21.43
#